data_2186536132511d76de64900dcadf31a6
#
_entry.id   2186536132511d76de64900dcadf31a6
#
_cell.length_a   1.000
_cell.length_b   1.000
_cell.length_c   1.000
_cell.angle_alpha   90.00
_cell.angle_beta   90.00
_cell.angle_gamma   90.00
#
_symmetry.space_group_name_H-M   'P 1'
#
loop_
_entity.id
_entity.type
_entity.pdbx_description
1 polymer ?
#
loop_
_entity_poly.entity_id
_entity_poly.type
_entity_poly.pdbx_seq_one_letter_code
_entity_poly.pdbx_strand_id
1 'polypeptide(L)'
;LKLDRSTSFQDVEERLKANEVIANNYIFDIVRMLYKVEKIPAGHYRIKKTMSSLDILRKLRHGQQDPIRWTISTATFVEELAGKASQKFAFDSINFLSQLFDTSYMQSKGYTKETALTIFLPNTYEFYWNTSAHQFIERMLKEYNKFWTEKRKSKAQAIGLSPTDVTILASIIQKESTHYDEYPVIAGVYLNRIKIG
;
A
#
# COMPACT_ATOMS: atom_id res chain seq x y z
N LEU A 1 3.25 -14.33 -12.15
CA LEU A 1 2.06 -14.15 -12.99
C LEU A 1 1.25 -12.97 -12.46
N LYS A 2 1.07 -11.91 -13.27
CA LYS A 2 0.21 -10.76 -12.96
C LYS A 2 -1.00 -10.81 -13.89
N LEU A 3 -2.19 -10.68 -13.32
CA LEU A 3 -3.47 -10.68 -14.03
C LEU A 3 -4.23 -9.42 -13.64
N ASP A 4 -4.34 -8.47 -14.57
CA ASP A 4 -4.98 -7.17 -14.35
C ASP A 4 -6.50 -7.30 -14.16
N ARG A 5 -7.07 -8.33 -14.73
CA ARG A 5 -8.50 -8.70 -14.64
C ARG A 5 -8.66 -10.20 -14.48
N SER A 6 -9.87 -10.59 -14.13
CA SER A 6 -10.23 -12.02 -14.18
C SER A 6 -9.99 -12.54 -15.60
N THR A 7 -9.16 -13.55 -15.72
CA THR A 7 -8.67 -14.08 -16.99
C THR A 7 -9.14 -15.51 -17.16
N SER A 8 -9.38 -15.95 -18.41
CA SER A 8 -9.73 -17.33 -18.65
C SER A 8 -8.63 -18.26 -18.20
N PHE A 9 -9.00 -19.45 -17.77
CA PHE A 9 -7.99 -20.43 -17.38
C PHE A 9 -7.05 -20.77 -18.53
N GLN A 10 -7.58 -20.84 -19.76
CA GLN A 10 -6.81 -21.18 -20.96
C GLN A 10 -5.69 -20.18 -21.23
N ASP A 11 -5.99 -18.86 -21.15
CA ASP A 11 -4.96 -17.81 -21.32
C ASP A 11 -3.87 -17.89 -20.23
N VAL A 12 -4.26 -18.25 -19.01
CA VAL A 12 -3.32 -18.42 -17.89
C VAL A 12 -2.44 -19.64 -18.13
N GLU A 13 -3.02 -20.74 -18.60
CA GLU A 13 -2.30 -21.97 -18.95
C GLU A 13 -1.25 -21.72 -20.03
N GLU A 14 -1.61 -21.02 -21.11
CA GLU A 14 -0.69 -20.66 -22.19
C GLU A 14 0.50 -19.84 -21.65
N ARG A 15 0.23 -18.86 -20.76
CA ARG A 15 1.29 -18.07 -20.10
C ARG A 15 2.19 -18.91 -19.20
N LEU A 16 1.64 -19.92 -18.51
CA LEU A 16 2.42 -20.82 -17.65
C LEU A 16 3.28 -21.77 -18.48
N LYS A 17 2.76 -22.25 -19.62
CA LYS A 17 3.51 -23.08 -20.60
C LYS A 17 4.65 -22.29 -21.24
N ALA A 18 4.37 -21.08 -21.72
CA ALA A 18 5.37 -20.20 -22.34
C ALA A 18 6.54 -19.85 -21.40
N ASN A 19 6.31 -19.87 -20.08
CA ASN A 19 7.35 -19.63 -19.08
C ASN A 19 7.95 -20.92 -18.50
N GLU A 20 7.68 -22.08 -19.09
CA GLU A 20 8.18 -23.39 -18.66
C GLU A 20 7.92 -23.70 -17.16
N VAL A 21 6.79 -23.22 -16.65
CA VAL A 21 6.41 -23.44 -15.24
C VAL A 21 5.70 -24.76 -15.06
N ILE A 22 5.01 -25.25 -16.10
CA ILE A 22 4.29 -26.51 -16.10
C ILE A 22 5.12 -27.57 -16.81
N ALA A 23 5.64 -28.52 -16.08
CA ALA A 23 6.46 -29.61 -16.63
C ALA A 23 5.63 -30.72 -17.32
N ASN A 24 4.39 -30.95 -16.88
CA ASN A 24 3.52 -31.99 -17.41
C ASN A 24 2.11 -31.44 -17.68
N ASN A 25 1.82 -31.20 -18.96
CA ASN A 25 0.55 -30.65 -19.41
C ASN A 25 -0.62 -31.60 -19.13
N TYR A 26 -0.43 -32.92 -19.27
CA TYR A 26 -1.49 -33.92 -19.11
C TYR A 26 -2.06 -33.95 -17.69
N ILE A 27 -1.20 -33.94 -16.67
CA ILE A 27 -1.64 -33.88 -15.27
C ILE A 27 -2.36 -32.57 -15.00
N PHE A 28 -1.90 -31.47 -15.57
CA PHE A 28 -2.52 -30.16 -15.40
C PHE A 28 -3.93 -30.12 -15.99
N ASP A 29 -4.13 -30.72 -17.18
CA ASP A 29 -5.45 -30.81 -17.83
C ASP A 29 -6.44 -31.68 -17.06
N ILE A 30 -6.00 -32.84 -16.53
CA ILE A 30 -6.83 -33.71 -15.69
C ILE A 30 -7.30 -32.95 -14.44
N VAL A 31 -6.37 -32.30 -13.76
CA VAL A 31 -6.68 -31.57 -12.52
C VAL A 31 -7.60 -30.38 -12.80
N ARG A 32 -7.41 -29.68 -13.93
CA ARG A 32 -8.32 -28.63 -14.42
C ARG A 32 -9.75 -29.14 -14.57
N MET A 33 -9.91 -30.27 -15.26
CA MET A 33 -11.23 -30.86 -15.52
C MET A 33 -11.93 -31.25 -14.23
N LEU A 34 -11.22 -31.86 -13.29
CA LEU A 34 -11.75 -32.27 -11.99
C LEU A 34 -12.22 -31.05 -11.13
N TYR A 35 -11.46 -29.95 -11.19
CA TYR A 35 -11.75 -28.76 -10.36
C TYR A 35 -12.65 -27.72 -11.07
N LYS A 36 -13.06 -27.95 -12.33
CA LYS A 36 -13.91 -27.05 -13.14
C LYS A 36 -13.48 -25.59 -13.06
N VAL A 37 -12.18 -25.34 -13.28
CA VAL A 37 -11.63 -23.97 -13.21
C VAL A 37 -11.82 -23.30 -14.57
N GLU A 38 -12.74 -22.33 -14.63
CA GLU A 38 -13.01 -21.58 -15.86
C GLU A 38 -12.27 -20.24 -15.90
N LYS A 39 -12.25 -19.54 -14.78
CA LYS A 39 -11.63 -18.20 -14.66
C LYS A 39 -10.73 -18.11 -13.44
N ILE A 40 -9.66 -17.36 -13.58
CA ILE A 40 -8.72 -17.04 -12.51
C ILE A 40 -8.93 -15.59 -12.11
N PRO A 41 -9.09 -15.28 -10.81
CA PRO A 41 -9.23 -13.92 -10.32
C PRO A 41 -8.03 -13.04 -10.67
N ALA A 42 -8.27 -11.73 -10.83
CA ALA A 42 -7.19 -10.75 -10.96
C ALA A 42 -6.26 -10.81 -9.76
N GLY A 43 -4.96 -10.62 -9.99
CA GLY A 43 -3.99 -10.62 -8.90
C GLY A 43 -2.55 -10.93 -9.31
N HIS A 44 -1.68 -10.91 -8.32
CA HIS A 44 -0.28 -11.29 -8.46
C HIS A 44 -0.02 -12.65 -7.82
N TYR A 45 0.32 -13.64 -8.63
CA TYR A 45 0.58 -15.01 -8.21
C TYR A 45 2.05 -15.35 -8.42
N ARG A 46 2.78 -15.58 -7.34
CA ARG A 46 4.15 -16.12 -7.41
C ARG A 46 4.05 -17.62 -7.55
N ILE A 47 4.38 -18.12 -8.75
CA ILE A 47 4.40 -19.55 -9.07
C ILE A 47 5.87 -19.96 -9.21
N LYS A 48 6.25 -20.98 -8.46
CA LYS A 48 7.61 -21.53 -8.49
C LYS A 48 7.62 -22.79 -9.35
N LYS A 49 8.71 -23.07 -10.08
CA LYS A 49 8.88 -24.31 -10.87
C LYS A 49 8.82 -25.59 -10.01
N THR A 50 9.04 -25.46 -8.70
CA THR A 50 8.97 -26.56 -7.74
C THR A 50 7.56 -26.88 -7.23
N MET A 51 6.56 -26.08 -7.59
CA MET A 51 5.19 -26.33 -7.18
C MET A 51 4.56 -27.45 -8.00
N SER A 52 3.75 -28.29 -7.35
CA SER A 52 2.97 -29.29 -8.07
C SER A 52 1.85 -28.62 -8.89
N SER A 53 1.43 -29.30 -9.97
CA SER A 53 0.29 -28.82 -10.79
C SER A 53 -0.97 -28.60 -9.95
N LEU A 54 -1.20 -29.43 -8.94
CA LEU A 54 -2.33 -29.31 -8.01
C LEU A 54 -2.24 -28.04 -7.15
N ASP A 55 -1.05 -27.74 -6.63
CA ASP A 55 -0.84 -26.53 -5.79
C ASP A 55 -0.97 -25.27 -6.61
N ILE A 56 -0.46 -25.27 -7.86
CA ILE A 56 -0.64 -24.15 -8.80
C ILE A 56 -2.14 -23.91 -9.03
N LEU A 57 -2.90 -24.96 -9.35
CA LEU A 57 -4.32 -24.84 -9.60
C LEU A 57 -5.13 -24.41 -8.39
N ARG A 58 -4.82 -24.95 -7.21
CA ARG A 58 -5.45 -24.52 -5.95
C ARG A 58 -5.19 -23.03 -5.69
N LYS A 59 -3.94 -22.61 -5.82
CA LYS A 59 -3.52 -21.23 -5.62
C LYS A 59 -4.26 -20.28 -6.56
N LEU A 60 -4.32 -20.60 -7.85
CA LEU A 60 -4.98 -19.80 -8.87
C LEU A 60 -6.50 -19.77 -8.69
N ARG A 61 -7.13 -20.94 -8.47
CA ARG A 61 -8.58 -21.06 -8.30
C ARG A 61 -9.09 -20.25 -7.11
N HIS A 62 -8.40 -20.32 -5.98
CA HIS A 62 -8.79 -19.62 -4.75
C HIS A 62 -8.34 -18.17 -4.71
N GLY A 63 -7.69 -17.66 -5.75
CA GLY A 63 -7.18 -16.29 -5.76
C GLY A 63 -6.15 -16.03 -4.66
N GLN A 64 -5.38 -17.04 -4.26
CA GLN A 64 -4.36 -16.92 -3.23
C GLN A 64 -3.17 -16.11 -3.73
N GLN A 65 -3.34 -14.80 -3.75
CA GLN A 65 -2.31 -13.86 -4.16
C GLN A 65 -1.16 -13.81 -3.16
N ASP A 66 0.03 -13.52 -3.66
CA ASP A 66 1.16 -13.20 -2.81
C ASP A 66 1.18 -11.69 -2.54
N PRO A 67 1.23 -11.27 -1.28
CA PRO A 67 1.28 -9.86 -0.95
C PRO A 67 2.60 -9.23 -1.43
N ILE A 68 2.53 -7.97 -1.78
CA ILE A 68 3.69 -7.12 -2.04
C ILE A 68 4.02 -6.41 -0.73
N ARG A 69 5.24 -6.58 -0.24
CA ARG A 69 5.77 -5.76 0.85
C ARG A 69 6.31 -4.47 0.25
N TRP A 70 5.77 -3.36 0.71
CA TRP A 70 6.19 -2.05 0.28
C TRP A 70 6.50 -1.16 1.47
N THR A 71 7.73 -0.65 1.50
CA THR A 71 8.17 0.28 2.51
C THR A 71 7.88 1.70 2.03
N ILE A 72 7.02 2.40 2.74
CA ILE A 72 6.83 3.84 2.60
C ILE A 72 7.95 4.49 3.41
N SER A 73 8.88 5.10 2.72
CA SER A 73 9.89 5.98 3.30
C SER A 73 9.34 7.40 3.39
N THR A 74 10.05 8.27 4.07
CA THR A 74 9.73 9.71 4.08
C THR A 74 9.68 10.22 2.64
N ALA A 75 8.53 10.72 2.23
CA ALA A 75 8.34 11.40 0.94
C ALA A 75 8.24 12.90 1.19
N THR A 76 8.87 13.69 0.33
CA THR A 76 8.80 15.15 0.42
C THR A 76 7.56 15.68 -0.29
N PHE A 77 7.19 15.01 -1.40
CA PHE A 77 6.05 15.39 -2.23
C PHE A 77 5.15 14.18 -2.47
N VAL A 78 3.87 14.45 -2.59
CA VAL A 78 2.86 13.40 -2.82
C VAL A 78 3.02 12.76 -4.21
N GLU A 79 3.50 13.51 -5.17
CA GLU A 79 3.79 13.05 -6.53
C GLU A 79 4.91 11.99 -6.53
N GLU A 80 5.92 12.15 -5.67
CA GLU A 80 6.97 11.14 -5.48
C GLU A 80 6.39 9.82 -4.96
N LEU A 81 5.50 9.92 -3.96
CA LEU A 81 4.80 8.75 -3.42
C LEU A 81 3.94 8.07 -4.48
N ALA A 82 3.18 8.87 -5.27
CA ALA A 82 2.33 8.40 -6.35
C ALA A 82 3.14 7.66 -7.44
N GLY A 83 4.28 8.23 -7.84
CA GLY A 83 5.18 7.61 -8.81
C GLY A 83 5.76 6.28 -8.32
N LYS A 84 6.19 6.22 -7.07
CA LYS A 84 6.69 4.97 -6.45
C LYS A 84 5.58 3.91 -6.30
N ALA A 85 4.37 4.33 -5.96
CA ALA A 85 3.23 3.42 -5.81
C ALA A 85 2.80 2.83 -7.16
N SER A 86 2.71 3.64 -8.22
CA SER A 86 2.33 3.18 -9.57
C SER A 86 3.27 2.11 -10.14
N GLN A 87 4.54 2.08 -9.72
CA GLN A 87 5.49 1.03 -10.10
C GLN A 87 5.24 -0.32 -9.41
N LYS A 88 4.53 -0.30 -8.29
CA LYS A 88 4.31 -1.49 -7.45
C LYS A 88 2.92 -2.07 -7.58
N PHE A 89 1.91 -1.23 -7.83
CA PHE A 89 0.49 -1.58 -7.86
C PHE A 89 -0.08 -1.52 -9.27
N ALA A 90 -1.33 -1.98 -9.44
CA ALA A 90 -2.03 -1.96 -10.72
C ALA A 90 -2.61 -0.57 -11.08
N PHE A 91 -2.72 0.34 -10.12
CA PHE A 91 -3.17 1.71 -10.38
C PHE A 91 -2.00 2.59 -10.86
N ASP A 92 -2.29 3.60 -11.67
CA ASP A 92 -1.32 4.61 -12.09
C ASP A 92 -1.28 5.81 -11.12
N SER A 93 -0.26 6.66 -11.29
CA SER A 93 -0.06 7.83 -10.44
C SER A 93 -1.17 8.88 -10.59
N ILE A 94 -1.77 9.01 -11.77
CA ILE A 94 -2.85 9.97 -12.02
C ILE A 94 -4.10 9.55 -11.26
N ASN A 95 -4.47 8.27 -11.34
CA ASN A 95 -5.59 7.72 -10.60
C ASN A 95 -5.38 7.84 -9.09
N PHE A 96 -4.16 7.58 -8.60
CA PHE A 96 -3.84 7.74 -7.18
C PHE A 96 -4.00 9.20 -6.73
N LEU A 97 -3.42 10.16 -7.49
CA LEU A 97 -3.50 11.58 -7.15
C LEU A 97 -4.94 12.11 -7.24
N SER A 98 -5.71 11.69 -8.24
CA SER A 98 -7.12 12.10 -8.36
C SER A 98 -7.96 11.65 -7.17
N GLN A 99 -7.73 10.45 -6.65
CA GLN A 99 -8.40 9.94 -5.46
C GLN A 99 -7.92 10.65 -4.18
N LEU A 100 -6.62 10.89 -4.06
CA LEU A 100 -6.05 11.53 -2.87
C LEU A 100 -6.43 13.01 -2.79
N PHE A 101 -6.61 13.69 -3.92
CA PHE A 101 -7.02 15.09 -4.00
C PHE A 101 -8.51 15.30 -4.26
N ASP A 102 -9.31 14.24 -4.19
CA ASP A 102 -10.76 14.39 -4.10
C ASP A 102 -11.11 15.13 -2.81
N THR A 103 -11.41 16.42 -2.97
CA THR A 103 -11.61 17.35 -1.85
C THR A 103 -12.78 16.89 -0.98
N SER A 104 -13.87 16.42 -1.57
CA SER A 104 -15.05 16.02 -0.81
C SER A 104 -14.76 14.75 0.00
N TYR A 105 -14.08 13.79 -0.59
CA TYR A 105 -13.68 12.57 0.10
C TYR A 105 -12.68 12.84 1.23
N MET A 106 -11.60 13.57 0.98
CA MET A 106 -10.57 13.83 2.00
C MET A 106 -11.09 14.73 3.12
N GLN A 107 -11.91 15.75 2.83
CA GLN A 107 -12.55 16.58 3.85
C GLN A 107 -13.51 15.76 4.73
N SER A 108 -14.23 14.79 4.18
CA SER A 108 -15.06 13.88 4.97
C SER A 108 -14.24 13.04 5.97
N LYS A 109 -12.94 12.86 5.71
CA LYS A 109 -12.00 12.16 6.59
C LYS A 109 -11.22 13.12 7.51
N GLY A 110 -11.44 14.44 7.40
CA GLY A 110 -10.77 15.46 8.21
C GLY A 110 -9.42 15.93 7.66
N TYR A 111 -9.15 15.73 6.37
CA TYR A 111 -7.90 16.13 5.72
C TYR A 111 -8.14 17.12 4.58
N THR A 112 -7.16 17.99 4.37
CA THR A 112 -7.07 18.88 3.19
C THR A 112 -6.00 18.37 2.22
N LYS A 113 -5.87 19.01 1.07
CA LYS A 113 -4.82 18.70 0.10
C LYS A 113 -3.41 18.83 0.72
N GLU A 114 -3.23 19.84 1.58
CA GLU A 114 -1.95 20.16 2.23
C GLU A 114 -1.61 19.14 3.32
N THR A 115 -2.63 18.56 3.98
CA THR A 115 -2.45 17.61 5.08
C THR A 115 -2.57 16.15 4.65
N ALA A 116 -2.98 15.89 3.41
CA ALA A 116 -3.19 14.52 2.90
C ALA A 116 -1.95 13.62 3.00
N LEU A 117 -0.74 14.19 2.87
CA LEU A 117 0.49 13.42 2.97
C LEU A 117 0.74 12.85 4.37
N THR A 118 0.15 13.44 5.40
CA THR A 118 0.37 13.03 6.80
C THR A 118 -0.14 11.61 7.12
N ILE A 119 -1.10 11.10 6.35
CA ILE A 119 -1.64 9.75 6.56
C ILE A 119 -0.64 8.64 6.20
N PHE A 120 0.40 8.95 5.41
CA PHE A 120 1.38 7.98 4.93
C PHE A 120 2.55 7.86 5.90
N LEU A 121 2.31 7.23 7.04
CA LEU A 121 3.36 7.01 8.03
C LEU A 121 4.47 6.11 7.47
N PRO A 122 5.76 6.45 7.68
CA PRO A 122 6.87 5.60 7.29
C PRO A 122 6.80 4.24 7.98
N ASN A 123 6.61 3.20 7.21
CA ASN A 123 6.59 1.80 7.68
C ASN A 123 6.60 0.84 6.48
N THR A 124 6.73 -0.45 6.74
CA THR A 124 6.55 -1.50 5.74
C THR A 124 5.16 -2.09 5.85
N TYR A 125 4.41 -2.00 4.75
CA TYR A 125 3.04 -2.48 4.65
C TYR A 125 2.94 -3.64 3.65
N GLU A 126 1.96 -4.49 3.85
CA GLU A 126 1.62 -5.56 2.92
C GLU A 126 0.32 -5.23 2.21
N PHE A 127 0.36 -5.31 0.87
CA PHE A 127 -0.77 -5.07 -0.02
C PHE A 127 -0.84 -6.15 -1.09
N TYR A 128 -2.01 -6.32 -1.68
CA TYR A 128 -2.10 -7.06 -2.93
C TYR A 128 -1.80 -6.15 -4.12
N TRP A 129 -1.21 -6.70 -5.16
CA TRP A 129 -0.83 -5.94 -6.36
C TRP A 129 -2.03 -5.23 -7.02
N ASN A 130 -3.20 -5.86 -7.02
CA ASN A 130 -4.44 -5.34 -7.57
C ASN A 130 -5.24 -4.45 -6.60
N THR A 131 -4.63 -4.01 -5.50
CA THR A 131 -5.22 -3.02 -4.60
C THR A 131 -5.50 -1.73 -5.39
N SER A 132 -6.74 -1.22 -5.36
CA SER A 132 -7.07 0.05 -6.01
C SER A 132 -6.49 1.25 -5.26
N ALA A 133 -6.37 2.40 -5.93
CA ALA A 133 -5.91 3.63 -5.30
C ALA A 133 -6.77 4.01 -4.08
N HIS A 134 -8.10 3.88 -4.20
CA HIS A 134 -9.03 4.11 -3.10
C HIS A 134 -8.78 3.18 -1.91
N GLN A 135 -8.67 1.86 -2.16
CA GLN A 135 -8.39 0.88 -1.11
C GLN A 135 -7.03 1.12 -0.44
N PHE A 136 -6.06 1.58 -1.22
CA PHE A 136 -4.75 1.94 -0.70
C PHE A 136 -4.83 3.12 0.26
N ILE A 137 -5.51 4.20 -0.12
CA ILE A 137 -5.72 5.40 0.72
C ILE A 137 -6.49 5.03 1.99
N GLU A 138 -7.59 4.28 1.87
CA GLU A 138 -8.37 3.80 3.03
C GLU A 138 -7.51 2.97 4.00
N ARG A 139 -6.62 2.13 3.47
CA ARG A 139 -5.70 1.36 4.31
C ARG A 139 -4.72 2.29 5.03
N MET A 140 -4.21 3.34 4.40
CA MET A 140 -3.31 4.29 5.03
C MET A 140 -4.03 5.10 6.12
N LEU A 141 -5.24 5.55 5.88
CA LEU A 141 -6.10 6.18 6.89
C LEU A 141 -6.31 5.27 8.10
N LYS A 142 -6.59 4.00 7.87
CA LYS A 142 -6.74 3.01 8.95
C LYS A 142 -5.46 2.83 9.77
N GLU A 143 -4.30 2.74 9.12
CA GLU A 143 -3.02 2.60 9.81
C GLU A 143 -2.65 3.87 10.58
N TYR A 144 -2.93 5.05 10.02
CA TYR A 144 -2.77 6.34 10.69
C TYR A 144 -3.64 6.41 11.96
N ASN A 145 -4.93 6.09 11.85
CA ASN A 145 -5.85 6.08 12.98
C ASN A 145 -5.45 5.05 14.06
N LYS A 146 -4.93 3.90 13.66
CA LYS A 146 -4.39 2.90 14.57
C LYS A 146 -3.13 3.39 15.30
N PHE A 147 -2.28 4.14 14.62
CA PHE A 147 -1.10 4.75 15.22
C PHE A 147 -1.48 5.80 16.27
N TRP A 148 -2.49 6.60 16.00
CA TRP A 148 -2.97 7.65 16.90
C TRP A 148 -3.91 7.11 17.98
N THR A 149 -3.34 6.35 18.92
CA THR A 149 -4.07 5.86 20.10
C THR A 149 -4.53 7.03 20.98
N GLU A 150 -5.54 6.80 21.84
CA GLU A 150 -6.03 7.85 22.77
C GLU A 150 -4.90 8.42 23.64
N LYS A 151 -3.95 7.58 24.07
CA LYS A 151 -2.76 8.03 24.80
C LYS A 151 -1.90 9.02 23.98
N ARG A 152 -1.72 8.77 22.67
CA ARG A 152 -0.95 9.68 21.80
C ARG A 152 -1.71 10.97 21.52
N LYS A 153 -3.02 10.88 21.28
CA LYS A 153 -3.89 12.05 21.10
C LYS A 153 -3.88 12.95 22.34
N SER A 154 -4.01 12.38 23.54
CA SER A 154 -3.95 13.14 24.80
C SER A 154 -2.60 13.84 24.99
N LYS A 155 -1.49 13.20 24.59
CA LYS A 155 -0.17 13.86 24.64
C LYS A 155 -0.05 15.01 23.65
N ALA A 156 -0.58 14.86 22.43
CA ALA A 156 -0.61 15.93 21.44
C ALA A 156 -1.45 17.12 21.95
N GLN A 157 -2.64 16.84 22.47
CA GLN A 157 -3.53 17.85 23.04
C GLN A 157 -2.90 18.59 24.22
N ALA A 158 -2.13 17.90 25.06
CA ALA A 158 -1.44 18.53 26.20
C ALA A 158 -0.41 19.60 25.79
N ILE A 159 0.07 19.57 24.56
CA ILE A 159 0.96 20.59 23.97
C ILE A 159 0.24 21.50 22.99
N GLY A 160 -1.11 21.41 22.89
CA GLY A 160 -1.94 22.26 22.04
C GLY A 160 -1.90 21.89 20.54
N LEU A 161 -1.49 20.68 20.19
CA LEU A 161 -1.38 20.23 18.79
C LEU A 161 -2.38 19.12 18.46
N SER A 162 -2.87 19.11 17.22
CA SER A 162 -3.60 17.98 16.67
C SER A 162 -2.64 16.84 16.27
N PRO A 163 -3.15 15.62 16.05
CA PRO A 163 -2.38 14.52 15.46
C PRO A 163 -1.69 14.90 14.15
N THR A 164 -2.37 15.65 13.30
CA THR A 164 -1.84 16.13 12.02
C THR A 164 -0.68 17.09 12.22
N ASP A 165 -0.82 18.07 13.13
CA ASP A 165 0.22 19.04 13.44
C ASP A 165 1.48 18.36 13.98
N VAL A 166 1.31 17.38 14.87
CA VAL A 166 2.44 16.59 15.39
C VAL A 166 3.13 15.81 14.29
N THR A 167 2.36 15.23 13.34
CA THR A 167 2.95 14.51 12.19
C THR A 167 3.74 15.45 11.29
N ILE A 168 3.21 16.64 11.02
CA ILE A 168 3.90 17.68 10.26
C ILE A 168 5.18 18.12 10.99
N LEU A 169 5.09 18.46 12.26
CA LEU A 169 6.23 18.87 13.06
C LEU A 169 7.31 17.78 13.10
N ALA A 170 6.92 16.52 13.29
CA ALA A 170 7.86 15.40 13.26
C ALA A 170 8.58 15.28 11.91
N SER A 171 7.89 15.53 10.78
CA SER A 171 8.50 15.50 9.46
C SER A 171 9.51 16.63 9.25
N ILE A 172 9.26 17.81 9.81
CA ILE A 172 10.18 18.96 9.79
C ILE A 172 11.42 18.62 10.62
N ILE A 173 11.24 18.15 11.86
CA ILE A 173 12.35 17.78 12.76
C ILE A 173 13.25 16.73 12.10
N GLN A 174 12.67 15.71 11.46
CA GLN A 174 13.41 14.67 10.75
C GLN A 174 14.24 15.21 9.56
N LYS A 175 13.82 16.32 8.99
CA LYS A 175 14.53 16.99 7.88
C LYS A 175 15.66 17.89 8.38
N GLU A 176 15.53 18.47 9.58
CA GLU A 176 16.52 19.37 10.17
C GLU A 176 17.76 18.60 10.67
N SER A 177 17.59 17.39 11.19
CA SER A 177 18.72 16.59 11.67
C SER A 177 18.52 15.09 11.39
N THR A 178 19.65 14.40 11.25
CA THR A 178 19.73 12.93 11.21
C THR A 178 20.03 12.34 12.59
N HIS A 179 20.29 13.16 13.58
CA HIS A 179 20.67 12.77 14.95
C HIS A 179 19.44 12.79 15.87
N TYR A 180 19.02 11.62 16.34
CA TYR A 180 17.82 11.47 17.17
C TYR A 180 17.90 12.17 18.53
N ASP A 181 19.08 12.35 19.09
CA ASP A 181 19.35 13.05 20.34
C ASP A 181 19.09 14.56 20.25
N GLU A 182 19.17 15.14 19.05
CA GLU A 182 18.84 16.55 18.80
C GLU A 182 17.33 16.81 18.66
N TYR A 183 16.52 15.79 18.37
CA TYR A 183 15.09 15.94 18.11
C TYR A 183 14.32 16.66 19.22
N PRO A 184 14.56 16.40 20.52
CA PRO A 184 13.86 17.13 21.59
C PRO A 184 14.18 18.64 21.61
N VAL A 185 15.43 19.01 21.29
CA VAL A 185 15.87 20.40 21.26
C VAL A 185 15.21 21.13 20.09
N ILE A 186 15.28 20.53 18.89
CA ILE A 186 14.66 21.08 17.68
C ILE A 186 13.13 21.21 17.87
N ALA A 187 12.48 20.18 18.42
CA ALA A 187 11.07 20.23 18.75
C ALA A 187 10.73 21.39 19.69
N GLY A 188 11.55 21.60 20.73
CA GLY A 188 11.40 22.71 21.66
C GLY A 188 11.45 24.08 20.99
N VAL A 189 12.38 24.26 20.04
CA VAL A 189 12.48 25.51 19.26
C VAL A 189 11.20 25.78 18.45
N TYR A 190 10.72 24.77 17.71
CA TYR A 190 9.50 24.91 16.90
C TYR A 190 8.25 25.13 17.77
N LEU A 191 8.12 24.39 18.87
CA LEU A 191 6.99 24.56 19.81
C LEU A 191 6.98 25.96 20.42
N ASN A 192 8.13 26.53 20.75
CA ASN A 192 8.22 27.91 21.24
C ASN A 192 7.83 28.92 20.16
N ARG A 193 8.26 28.73 18.92
CA ARG A 193 7.86 29.59 17.78
C ARG A 193 6.34 29.57 17.56
N ILE A 194 5.72 28.40 17.58
CA ILE A 194 4.25 28.27 17.44
C ILE A 194 3.50 28.99 18.57
N LYS A 195 4.07 29.08 19.79
CA LYS A 195 3.45 29.80 20.92
C LYS A 195 3.59 31.32 20.85
N ILE A 196 4.64 31.79 20.17
CA ILE A 196 4.93 33.25 20.11
C ILE A 196 4.18 33.88 18.92
N GLY A 197 3.82 33.13 17.88
CA GLY A 197 3.18 33.54 16.63
C GLY A 197 4.22 33.67 15.53
#